data_6aaeeccc554a6279435b02290d1eba67
#
_entry.id   6aaeeccc554a6279435b02290d1eba67
#
_cell.length_a   1.000
_cell.length_b   1.000
_cell.length_c   1.000
_cell.angle_alpha   90.00
_cell.angle_beta   90.00
_cell.angle_gamma   90.00
#
_symmetry.space_group_name_H-M   'P 1'
#
loop_
_entity.id
_entity.type
_entity.pdbx_description
1 polymer ?
#
loop_
_entity_poly.entity_id
_entity_poly.type
_entity_poly.pdbx_seq_one_letter_code
_entity_poly.pdbx_strand_id
1 'polypeptide(L)'
;MSDSPWNEEGAPPAPKKTIPTWAWWVGGGCLFLLVIVGVGGFFAFRYISTAAKEWSNADLQWEKVKQVLPYDKRPEGVVFQTSFHIGMDFWLFNDQRGYMVMLMQLPATNGEHSRKQLLDEHSNNGFLGKFGRHGQERLKLRVQGRELEALRFVQEIGDRPEGNEPGTGPGATLIVDLTPEDAERPLVLQMTRRSGGDEPFDTQAAIDFLEPFHVGSQR
;
A
#
# COMPACT_ATOMS: atom_id res chain seq x y z
N MET A 1 -31.51 95.35 -3.98
CA MET A 1 -32.57 94.34 -4.09
C MET A 1 -32.22 93.55 -5.32
N SER A 2 -31.66 92.40 -5.15
CA SER A 2 -31.27 91.50 -6.26
C SER A 2 -31.56 90.07 -5.80
N ASP A 3 -32.70 89.56 -6.22
CA ASP A 3 -33.15 88.22 -5.99
C ASP A 3 -32.42 87.35 -7.02
N SER A 4 -31.63 86.43 -6.54
CA SER A 4 -30.99 85.39 -7.37
C SER A 4 -31.74 84.09 -7.11
N PRO A 5 -32.47 83.55 -8.11
CA PRO A 5 -33.09 82.25 -8.01
C PRO A 5 -32.11 81.21 -8.56
N TRP A 6 -31.32 80.65 -7.66
CA TRP A 6 -30.57 79.37 -8.00
C TRP A 6 -31.58 78.22 -7.88
N ASN A 7 -32.14 77.85 -9.01
CA ASN A 7 -32.85 76.58 -9.11
C ASN A 7 -31.84 75.42 -8.84
N GLU A 8 -32.01 74.78 -7.71
CA GLU A 8 -31.42 73.46 -7.48
C GLU A 8 -32.09 72.46 -8.42
N GLU A 9 -31.62 72.40 -9.69
CA GLU A 9 -31.98 71.31 -10.55
C GLU A 9 -31.37 70.02 -9.88
N GLY A 10 -32.30 69.15 -9.42
CA GLY A 10 -31.97 67.93 -8.72
C GLY A 10 -30.99 67.10 -9.54
N ALA A 11 -29.87 66.78 -8.91
CA ALA A 11 -28.87 65.88 -9.48
C ALA A 11 -29.56 64.58 -9.94
N PRO A 12 -29.28 64.09 -11.15
CA PRO A 12 -29.86 62.87 -11.63
C PRO A 12 -29.57 61.71 -10.70
N PRO A 13 -30.55 60.84 -10.39
CA PRO A 13 -30.36 59.74 -9.47
C PRO A 13 -29.20 58.87 -9.96
N ALA A 14 -28.27 58.60 -9.08
CA ALA A 14 -27.09 57.77 -9.38
C ALA A 14 -27.53 56.40 -10.01
N PRO A 15 -26.90 56.00 -11.10
CA PRO A 15 -27.27 54.73 -11.78
C PRO A 15 -27.18 53.58 -10.80
N LYS A 16 -28.29 52.88 -10.61
CA LYS A 16 -28.29 51.64 -9.82
C LYS A 16 -27.31 50.66 -10.48
N LYS A 17 -26.21 50.35 -9.80
CA LYS A 17 -25.26 49.33 -10.22
C LYS A 17 -25.95 47.97 -10.19
N THR A 18 -26.54 47.56 -11.29
CA THR A 18 -27.07 46.20 -11.46
C THR A 18 -25.93 45.25 -11.64
N ILE A 19 -25.79 44.29 -10.74
CA ILE A 19 -24.79 43.23 -10.86
C ILE A 19 -25.13 42.46 -12.12
N PRO A 20 -24.17 42.32 -13.09
CA PRO A 20 -24.44 41.64 -14.35
C PRO A 20 -24.78 40.16 -14.11
N THR A 21 -25.73 39.64 -14.85
CA THR A 21 -26.27 38.27 -14.66
C THR A 21 -25.18 37.18 -14.67
N TRP A 22 -24.13 37.39 -15.44
CA TRP A 22 -23.00 36.45 -15.47
C TRP A 22 -22.25 36.31 -14.11
N ALA A 23 -22.24 37.40 -13.30
CA ALA A 23 -21.61 37.37 -11.97
C ALA A 23 -22.34 36.43 -11.02
N TRP A 24 -23.66 36.28 -11.17
CA TRP A 24 -24.43 35.29 -10.43
C TRP A 24 -24.09 33.84 -10.85
N TRP A 25 -23.85 33.60 -12.14
CA TRP A 25 -23.43 32.28 -12.63
C TRP A 25 -22.03 31.92 -12.16
N VAL A 26 -21.09 32.86 -12.21
CA VAL A 26 -19.72 32.63 -11.74
C VAL A 26 -19.71 32.44 -10.21
N GLY A 27 -20.37 33.32 -9.46
CA GLY A 27 -20.45 33.23 -8.01
C GLY A 27 -21.14 31.94 -7.53
N GLY A 28 -22.29 31.60 -8.16
CA GLY A 28 -23.04 30.39 -7.85
C GLY A 28 -22.28 29.12 -8.25
N GLY A 29 -21.60 29.12 -9.39
CA GLY A 29 -20.76 28.01 -9.82
C GLY A 29 -19.57 27.74 -8.91
N CYS A 30 -18.86 28.81 -8.48
CA CYS A 30 -17.77 28.68 -7.52
C CYS A 30 -18.25 28.17 -6.17
N LEU A 31 -19.39 28.67 -5.67
CA LEU A 31 -19.96 28.22 -4.40
C LEU A 31 -20.38 26.74 -4.50
N PHE A 32 -20.99 26.33 -5.59
CA PHE A 32 -21.38 24.94 -5.84
C PHE A 32 -20.18 24.01 -5.88
N LEU A 33 -19.09 24.39 -6.56
CA LEU A 33 -17.84 23.64 -6.56
C LEU A 33 -17.22 23.52 -5.16
N LEU A 34 -17.22 24.60 -4.38
CA LEU A 34 -16.73 24.55 -3.00
C LEU A 34 -17.55 23.60 -2.13
N VAL A 35 -18.88 23.57 -2.32
CA VAL A 35 -19.75 22.62 -1.60
C VAL A 35 -19.43 21.18 -2.02
N ILE A 36 -19.27 20.90 -3.32
CA ILE A 36 -18.91 19.55 -3.79
C ILE A 36 -17.56 19.12 -3.24
N VAL A 37 -16.53 19.99 -3.33
CA VAL A 37 -15.20 19.70 -2.81
C VAL A 37 -15.22 19.55 -1.30
N GLY A 38 -15.94 20.39 -0.58
CA GLY A 38 -16.06 20.33 0.87
C GLY A 38 -16.78 19.06 1.35
N VAL A 39 -17.94 18.78 0.77
CA VAL A 39 -18.74 17.58 1.10
C VAL A 39 -18.02 16.31 0.66
N GLY A 40 -17.53 16.27 -0.60
CA GLY A 40 -16.78 15.14 -1.12
C GLY A 40 -15.49 14.89 -0.35
N GLY A 41 -14.74 15.95 -0.03
CA GLY A 41 -13.53 15.89 0.77
C GLY A 41 -13.79 15.39 2.20
N PHE A 42 -14.88 15.85 2.83
CA PHE A 42 -15.29 15.37 4.15
C PHE A 42 -15.61 13.86 4.16
N PHE A 43 -16.38 13.39 3.18
CA PHE A 43 -16.70 11.96 3.08
C PHE A 43 -15.46 11.14 2.75
N ALA A 44 -14.60 11.60 1.84
CA ALA A 44 -13.34 10.95 1.52
C ALA A 44 -12.42 10.87 2.74
N PHE A 45 -12.27 11.98 3.48
CA PHE A 45 -11.47 12.02 4.71
C PHE A 45 -12.01 11.05 5.77
N ARG A 46 -13.35 11.04 5.97
CA ARG A 46 -13.98 10.13 6.94
C ARG A 46 -13.80 8.65 6.53
N TYR A 47 -13.94 8.35 5.24
CA TYR A 47 -13.71 7.01 4.70
C TYR A 47 -12.25 6.57 4.92
N ILE A 48 -11.28 7.41 4.53
CA ILE A 48 -9.85 7.15 4.69
C ILE A 48 -9.48 6.99 6.18
N SER A 49 -10.00 7.84 7.06
CA SER A 49 -9.70 7.77 8.50
C SER A 49 -10.26 6.50 9.15
N THR A 50 -11.43 6.02 8.70
CA THR A 50 -12.02 4.76 9.18
C THR A 50 -11.21 3.57 8.65
N ALA A 51 -10.88 3.57 7.37
CA ALA A 51 -10.06 2.54 6.75
C ALA A 51 -8.66 2.47 7.40
N ALA A 52 -8.02 3.62 7.66
CA ALA A 52 -6.72 3.67 8.31
C ALA A 52 -6.74 3.05 9.72
N LYS A 53 -7.81 3.28 10.50
CA LYS A 53 -7.99 2.63 11.81
C LYS A 53 -8.15 1.12 11.69
N GLU A 54 -8.89 0.66 10.70
CA GLU A 54 -9.03 -0.77 10.42
C GLU A 54 -7.69 -1.38 9.98
N TRP A 55 -6.98 -0.71 9.08
CA TRP A 55 -5.70 -1.18 8.55
C TRP A 55 -4.59 -1.24 9.60
N SER A 56 -4.66 -0.41 10.64
CA SER A 56 -3.72 -0.40 11.76
C SER A 56 -4.13 -1.29 12.94
N ASN A 57 -5.33 -1.88 12.92
CA ASN A 57 -5.80 -2.75 13.99
C ASN A 57 -5.17 -4.15 13.86
N ALA A 58 -4.12 -4.41 14.63
CA ALA A 58 -3.36 -5.65 14.55
C ALA A 58 -4.24 -6.91 14.76
N ASP A 59 -5.16 -6.91 15.71
CA ASP A 59 -5.98 -8.09 15.99
C ASP A 59 -6.91 -8.42 14.84
N LEU A 60 -7.59 -7.40 14.29
CA LEU A 60 -8.44 -7.56 13.14
C LEU A 60 -7.66 -8.06 11.91
N GLN A 61 -6.44 -7.55 11.72
CA GLN A 61 -5.62 -7.96 10.58
C GLN A 61 -5.09 -9.39 10.75
N TRP A 62 -4.73 -9.81 11.95
CA TRP A 62 -4.38 -11.20 12.22
C TRP A 62 -5.54 -12.17 11.95
N GLU A 63 -6.79 -11.79 12.26
CA GLU A 63 -7.96 -12.60 11.89
C GLU A 63 -8.13 -12.71 10.36
N LYS A 64 -7.87 -11.62 9.62
CA LYS A 64 -7.87 -11.67 8.14
C LYS A 64 -6.75 -12.56 7.60
N VAL A 65 -5.54 -12.45 8.16
CA VAL A 65 -4.42 -13.34 7.81
C VAL A 65 -4.78 -14.79 8.04
N LYS A 66 -5.45 -15.10 9.16
CA LYS A 66 -5.88 -16.47 9.48
C LYS A 66 -6.84 -17.07 8.45
N GLN A 67 -7.60 -16.23 7.75
CA GLN A 67 -8.51 -16.69 6.67
C GLN A 67 -7.76 -17.14 5.42
N VAL A 68 -6.61 -16.50 5.10
CA VAL A 68 -5.82 -16.78 3.89
C VAL A 68 -4.63 -17.69 4.15
N LEU A 69 -4.10 -17.66 5.36
CA LEU A 69 -3.00 -18.50 5.83
C LEU A 69 -3.32 -18.96 7.27
N PRO A 70 -4.04 -20.08 7.42
CA PRO A 70 -4.49 -20.57 8.72
C PRO A 70 -3.33 -20.84 9.68
N TYR A 71 -3.53 -20.59 10.96
CA TYR A 71 -2.57 -20.88 12.03
C TYR A 71 -3.28 -21.20 13.34
N ASP A 72 -2.66 -22.00 14.20
CA ASP A 72 -3.18 -22.29 15.53
C ASP A 72 -2.79 -21.23 16.55
N LYS A 73 -1.53 -20.77 16.49
CA LYS A 73 -0.96 -19.73 17.36
C LYS A 73 -0.25 -18.69 16.51
N ARG A 74 -0.41 -17.41 16.85
CA ARG A 74 0.34 -16.33 16.18
C ARG A 74 1.84 -16.56 16.32
N PRO A 75 2.64 -16.32 15.26
CA PRO A 75 4.10 -16.45 15.33
C PRO A 75 4.67 -15.58 16.45
N GLU A 76 5.55 -16.15 17.25
CA GLU A 76 6.22 -15.41 18.33
C GLU A 76 7.25 -14.44 17.76
N GLY A 77 7.36 -13.25 18.35
CA GLY A 77 8.32 -12.25 17.91
C GLY A 77 7.95 -11.52 16.63
N VAL A 78 6.76 -11.77 16.07
CA VAL A 78 6.26 -11.09 14.87
C VAL A 78 5.28 -9.99 15.25
N VAL A 79 5.61 -8.76 14.85
CA VAL A 79 4.80 -7.56 15.13
C VAL A 79 4.17 -7.07 13.84
N PHE A 80 2.84 -6.99 13.83
CA PHE A 80 2.10 -6.37 12.72
C PHE A 80 2.42 -4.89 12.64
N GLN A 81 2.67 -4.39 11.43
CA GLN A 81 2.96 -2.97 11.17
C GLN A 81 1.80 -2.26 10.50
N THR A 82 1.36 -2.76 9.38
CA THR A 82 0.27 -2.17 8.60
C THR A 82 -0.27 -3.17 7.59
N SER A 83 -1.43 -2.84 7.03
CA SER A 83 -1.99 -3.57 5.89
C SER A 83 -2.55 -2.60 4.86
N PHE A 84 -2.71 -3.08 3.63
CA PHE A 84 -3.36 -2.33 2.55
C PHE A 84 -4.26 -3.28 1.75
N HIS A 85 -5.42 -2.77 1.35
CA HIS A 85 -6.45 -3.51 0.65
C HIS A 85 -6.91 -2.70 -0.58
N ILE A 86 -6.06 -2.62 -1.61
CA ILE A 86 -6.35 -1.87 -2.84
C ILE A 86 -6.14 -2.81 -4.03
N GLY A 87 -7.19 -3.53 -4.42
CA GLY A 87 -7.14 -4.51 -5.51
C GLY A 87 -6.39 -5.80 -5.20
N MET A 88 -5.47 -5.76 -4.26
CA MET A 88 -4.78 -6.87 -3.62
C MET A 88 -4.76 -6.62 -2.13
N ASP A 89 -4.54 -7.66 -1.37
CA ASP A 89 -4.39 -7.55 0.07
C ASP A 89 -2.93 -7.79 0.42
N PHE A 90 -2.34 -6.93 1.22
CA PHE A 90 -1.05 -7.20 1.79
C PHE A 90 -0.93 -6.78 3.25
N TRP A 91 -0.18 -7.56 4.00
CA TRP A 91 0.10 -7.39 5.42
C TRP A 91 1.61 -7.31 5.61
N LEU A 92 2.04 -6.29 6.32
CA LEU A 92 3.44 -6.04 6.64
C LEU A 92 3.69 -6.33 8.10
N PHE A 93 4.72 -7.12 8.36
CA PHE A 93 5.15 -7.48 9.71
C PHE A 93 6.64 -7.18 9.88
N ASN A 94 7.04 -6.93 11.10
CA ASN A 94 8.43 -6.98 11.51
C ASN A 94 8.66 -8.22 12.39
N ASP A 95 9.65 -9.01 12.03
CA ASP A 95 10.19 -10.06 12.88
C ASP A 95 11.28 -9.45 13.76
N GLN A 96 11.28 -9.76 15.06
CA GLN A 96 12.30 -9.31 16.01
C GLN A 96 13.72 -9.73 15.62
N ARG A 97 13.88 -10.75 14.77
CA ARG A 97 15.16 -11.19 14.19
C ARG A 97 15.70 -10.25 13.10
N GLY A 98 15.02 -9.14 12.81
CA GLY A 98 15.44 -8.13 11.83
C GLY A 98 14.91 -8.33 10.42
N TYR A 99 13.93 -9.21 10.24
CA TYR A 99 13.27 -9.40 8.95
C TYR A 99 12.01 -8.54 8.82
N MET A 100 11.84 -7.95 7.65
CA MET A 100 10.58 -7.41 7.20
C MET A 100 9.85 -8.52 6.43
N VAL A 101 8.64 -8.83 6.83
CA VAL A 101 7.82 -9.88 6.25
C VAL A 101 6.60 -9.25 5.61
N MET A 102 6.37 -9.52 4.35
CA MET A 102 5.20 -9.06 3.59
C MET A 102 4.44 -10.29 3.08
N LEU A 103 3.21 -10.45 3.53
CA LEU A 103 2.28 -11.43 3.00
C LEU A 103 1.37 -10.74 1.99
N MET A 104 1.25 -11.27 0.78
CA MET A 104 0.50 -10.70 -0.32
C MET A 104 -0.52 -11.70 -0.86
N GLN A 105 -1.79 -11.34 -0.85
CA GLN A 105 -2.82 -12.04 -1.59
C GLN A 105 -3.11 -11.28 -2.88
N LEU A 106 -2.70 -11.84 -4.00
CA LEU A 106 -2.80 -11.22 -5.32
C LEU A 106 -4.27 -11.23 -5.80
N PRO A 107 -4.66 -10.33 -6.72
CA PRO A 107 -6.03 -10.30 -7.23
C PRO A 107 -6.36 -11.59 -8.01
N ALA A 108 -7.62 -12.00 -8.04
CA ALA A 108 -8.06 -13.14 -8.86
C ALA A 108 -7.81 -12.88 -10.35
N THR A 109 -8.06 -11.64 -10.80
CA THR A 109 -7.75 -11.23 -12.18
C THR A 109 -6.26 -10.87 -12.28
N ASN A 110 -5.52 -11.52 -13.18
CA ASN A 110 -4.08 -11.34 -13.40
C ASN A 110 -3.15 -11.74 -12.22
N GLY A 111 -3.67 -12.28 -11.11
CA GLY A 111 -2.84 -12.68 -9.98
C GLY A 111 -1.84 -13.77 -10.33
N GLU A 112 -2.25 -14.74 -11.14
CA GLU A 112 -1.38 -15.81 -11.63
C GLU A 112 -0.23 -15.27 -12.50
N HIS A 113 -0.51 -14.27 -13.35
CA HIS A 113 0.55 -13.60 -14.12
C HIS A 113 1.53 -12.87 -13.20
N SER A 114 1.01 -12.14 -12.21
CA SER A 114 1.83 -11.44 -11.21
C SER A 114 2.66 -12.41 -10.36
N ARG A 115 2.08 -13.54 -9.95
CA ARG A 115 2.79 -14.62 -9.23
C ARG A 115 3.97 -15.15 -10.04
N LYS A 116 3.74 -15.51 -11.31
CA LYS A 116 4.80 -15.98 -12.21
C LYS A 116 5.89 -14.94 -12.39
N GLN A 117 5.54 -13.68 -12.55
CA GLN A 117 6.50 -12.59 -12.69
C GLN A 117 7.33 -12.37 -11.41
N LEU A 118 6.72 -12.53 -10.23
CA LEU A 118 7.43 -12.41 -8.95
C LEU A 118 8.47 -13.53 -8.75
N LEU A 119 8.17 -14.73 -9.22
CA LEU A 119 9.01 -15.93 -9.11
C LEU A 119 9.92 -16.16 -10.33
N ASP A 120 9.90 -15.26 -11.31
CA ASP A 120 10.75 -15.36 -12.49
C ASP A 120 12.16 -14.84 -12.17
N GLU A 121 13.14 -15.73 -12.28
CA GLU A 121 14.54 -15.42 -12.05
C GLU A 121 15.16 -14.49 -13.11
N HIS A 122 14.50 -14.33 -14.26
CA HIS A 122 14.92 -13.42 -15.33
C HIS A 122 14.21 -12.05 -15.23
N SER A 123 13.26 -11.90 -14.33
CA SER A 123 12.54 -10.63 -14.14
C SER A 123 13.37 -9.66 -13.30
N ASN A 124 13.81 -8.58 -13.91
CA ASN A 124 14.44 -7.47 -13.20
C ASN A 124 13.44 -6.54 -12.49
N ASN A 125 12.15 -6.79 -12.69
CA ASN A 125 11.10 -5.98 -12.09
C ASN A 125 10.68 -6.57 -10.74
N GLY A 126 11.02 -5.88 -9.64
CA GLY A 126 10.42 -6.15 -8.34
C GLY A 126 8.93 -5.79 -8.35
N PHE A 127 8.18 -6.27 -7.37
CA PHE A 127 6.77 -5.91 -7.18
C PHE A 127 6.53 -4.38 -7.19
N LEU A 128 7.50 -3.59 -6.77
CA LEU A 128 7.46 -2.13 -6.78
C LEU A 128 8.17 -1.50 -8.00
N GLY A 129 8.56 -2.29 -9.00
CA GLY A 129 8.93 -1.83 -10.35
C GLY A 129 10.23 -1.04 -10.52
N LYS A 130 10.91 -0.66 -9.43
CA LYS A 130 12.08 0.25 -9.50
C LYS A 130 13.35 -0.30 -8.85
N PHE A 131 13.31 -1.52 -8.31
CA PHE A 131 14.45 -2.07 -7.58
C PHE A 131 15.11 -3.16 -8.41
N GLY A 132 16.39 -2.98 -8.72
CA GLY A 132 17.20 -4.00 -9.36
C GLY A 132 17.25 -5.27 -8.51
N ARG A 133 17.20 -6.43 -9.14
CA ARG A 133 17.42 -7.74 -8.52
C ARG A 133 18.69 -8.31 -9.08
N HIS A 134 19.54 -8.86 -8.25
CA HIS A 134 20.74 -9.59 -8.69
C HIS A 134 20.98 -10.81 -7.81
N GLY A 135 21.80 -11.74 -8.29
CA GLY A 135 22.05 -12.99 -7.59
C GLY A 135 20.80 -13.85 -7.43
N GLN A 136 19.92 -13.84 -8.42
CA GLN A 136 18.65 -14.55 -8.38
C GLN A 136 18.88 -16.05 -8.44
N GLU A 137 18.28 -16.77 -7.51
CA GLU A 137 18.37 -18.23 -7.42
C GLU A 137 17.01 -18.80 -7.06
N ARG A 138 16.52 -19.69 -7.94
CA ARG A 138 15.31 -20.45 -7.68
C ARG A 138 15.62 -21.64 -6.79
N LEU A 139 14.82 -21.85 -5.77
CA LEU A 139 14.99 -22.92 -4.80
C LEU A 139 13.65 -23.49 -4.36
N LYS A 140 13.70 -24.64 -3.71
CA LYS A 140 12.54 -25.27 -3.09
C LYS A 140 12.73 -25.29 -1.58
N LEU A 141 11.74 -24.74 -0.87
CA LEU A 141 11.69 -24.82 0.59
C LEU A 141 10.82 -26.00 1.01
N ARG A 142 11.26 -26.75 1.98
CA ARG A 142 10.46 -27.83 2.57
C ARG A 142 9.88 -27.35 3.91
N VAL A 143 8.56 -27.07 3.91
CA VAL A 143 7.81 -26.62 5.09
C VAL A 143 6.72 -27.63 5.37
N GLN A 144 6.69 -28.19 6.58
CA GLN A 144 5.69 -29.19 7.02
C GLN A 144 5.49 -30.35 6.02
N GLY A 145 6.58 -30.81 5.39
CA GLY A 145 6.56 -31.89 4.41
C GLY A 145 6.14 -31.51 2.99
N ARG A 146 5.77 -30.26 2.75
CA ARG A 146 5.47 -29.72 1.42
C ARG A 146 6.69 -29.03 0.81
N GLU A 147 6.84 -29.17 -0.50
CA GLU A 147 7.80 -28.39 -1.28
C GLU A 147 7.11 -27.12 -1.79
N LEU A 148 7.69 -25.96 -1.47
CA LEU A 148 7.26 -24.64 -1.89
C LEU A 148 8.27 -24.06 -2.86
N GLU A 149 7.83 -23.51 -3.98
CA GLU A 149 8.71 -22.76 -4.87
C GLU A 149 9.12 -21.45 -4.21
N ALA A 150 10.39 -21.10 -4.32
CA ALA A 150 10.92 -19.87 -3.79
C ALA A 150 11.97 -19.24 -4.71
N LEU A 151 12.11 -17.93 -4.63
CA LEU A 151 13.12 -17.15 -5.33
C LEU A 151 13.91 -16.33 -4.31
N ARG A 152 15.22 -16.56 -4.24
CA ARG A 152 16.16 -15.79 -3.43
C ARG A 152 16.92 -14.81 -4.31
N PHE A 153 17.12 -13.58 -3.83
CA PHE A 153 17.89 -12.54 -4.52
C PHE A 153 18.34 -11.44 -3.57
N VAL A 154 19.26 -10.62 -4.02
CA VAL A 154 19.59 -9.35 -3.37
C VAL A 154 18.84 -8.24 -4.09
N GLN A 155 18.11 -7.44 -3.35
CA GLN A 155 17.38 -6.30 -3.87
C GLN A 155 18.18 -5.03 -3.65
N GLU A 156 18.51 -4.33 -4.73
CA GLU A 156 19.04 -2.98 -4.64
C GLU A 156 17.89 -2.03 -4.33
N ILE A 157 17.95 -1.39 -3.19
CA ILE A 157 17.05 -0.28 -2.89
C ILE A 157 17.62 0.94 -3.62
N GLY A 158 16.92 1.40 -4.67
CA GLY A 158 17.36 2.37 -5.66
C GLY A 158 18.07 3.60 -5.15
N ASP A 159 18.60 4.41 -6.08
CA ASP A 159 19.50 5.54 -5.89
C ASP A 159 19.33 6.23 -4.53
N ARG A 160 20.37 6.09 -3.70
CA ARG A 160 20.45 6.80 -2.42
C ARG A 160 20.25 8.28 -2.67
N PRO A 161 19.28 8.98 -2.08
CA PRO A 161 19.48 10.38 -1.79
C PRO A 161 20.72 10.45 -0.86
N GLU A 162 21.68 11.31 -1.18
CA GLU A 162 22.88 11.57 -0.38
C GLU A 162 22.47 11.96 1.04
N GLY A 163 22.40 10.98 1.93
CA GLY A 163 22.08 11.15 3.34
C GLY A 163 22.12 9.79 4.01
N ASN A 164 23.06 9.62 4.93
CA ASN A 164 23.29 8.41 5.71
C ASN A 164 22.10 8.07 6.64
N GLU A 165 20.94 7.72 6.09
CA GLU A 165 19.90 7.10 6.92
C GLU A 165 20.20 5.60 7.08
N PRO A 166 20.25 5.08 8.32
CA PRO A 166 20.47 3.66 8.57
C PRO A 166 19.27 2.88 8.02
N GLY A 167 19.50 1.99 7.05
CA GLY A 167 18.50 1.05 6.52
C GLY A 167 18.31 1.01 5.02
N THR A 168 19.05 1.79 4.24
CA THR A 168 18.93 1.88 2.77
C THR A 168 19.96 1.05 2.00
N GLY A 169 20.58 0.06 2.61
CA GLY A 169 21.51 -0.86 1.93
C GLY A 169 20.79 -1.97 1.17
N PRO A 170 21.51 -2.69 0.29
CA PRO A 170 20.97 -3.87 -0.38
C PRO A 170 20.43 -4.87 0.65
N GLY A 171 19.25 -5.41 0.40
CA GLY A 171 18.56 -6.34 1.29
C GLY A 171 18.48 -7.73 0.67
N ALA A 172 19.00 -8.75 1.33
CA ALA A 172 18.74 -10.13 0.94
C ALA A 172 17.25 -10.41 1.07
N THR A 173 16.63 -10.87 0.00
CA THR A 173 15.19 -11.10 -0.11
C THR A 173 14.89 -12.52 -0.54
N LEU A 174 13.85 -13.08 0.04
CA LEU A 174 13.27 -14.36 -0.35
C LEU A 174 11.79 -14.16 -0.64
N ILE A 175 11.34 -14.65 -1.79
CA ILE A 175 9.91 -14.76 -2.13
C ILE A 175 9.55 -16.23 -2.10
N VAL A 176 8.44 -16.58 -1.46
CA VAL A 176 7.93 -17.96 -1.35
C VAL A 176 6.51 -18.01 -1.86
N ASP A 177 6.24 -18.96 -2.72
CA ASP A 177 4.88 -19.25 -3.18
C ASP A 177 4.13 -20.08 -2.14
N LEU A 178 3.10 -19.50 -1.57
CA LEU A 178 2.22 -20.16 -0.60
C LEU A 178 0.86 -20.54 -1.21
N THR A 179 0.68 -20.34 -2.51
CA THR A 179 -0.59 -20.53 -3.18
C THR A 179 -1.07 -21.96 -3.05
N PRO A 180 -2.24 -22.26 -2.46
CA PRO A 180 -2.87 -23.56 -2.54
C PRO A 180 -3.23 -23.91 -3.99
N GLU A 181 -3.28 -25.21 -4.31
CA GLU A 181 -3.51 -25.69 -5.69
C GLU A 181 -4.85 -25.26 -6.27
N ASP A 182 -5.86 -25.10 -5.42
CA ASP A 182 -7.24 -24.73 -5.76
C ASP A 182 -7.59 -23.27 -5.45
N ALA A 183 -6.60 -22.45 -5.10
CA ALA A 183 -6.87 -21.07 -4.70
C ALA A 183 -7.17 -20.18 -5.92
N GLU A 184 -8.28 -19.46 -5.87
CA GLU A 184 -8.62 -18.44 -6.87
C GLU A 184 -7.67 -17.23 -6.84
N ARG A 185 -7.08 -16.95 -5.69
CA ARG A 185 -6.18 -15.82 -5.46
C ARG A 185 -4.82 -16.33 -4.98
N PRO A 186 -3.75 -16.08 -5.75
CA PRO A 186 -2.41 -16.48 -5.35
C PRO A 186 -1.99 -15.80 -4.05
N LEU A 187 -1.25 -16.54 -3.22
CA LEU A 187 -0.70 -16.09 -1.96
C LEU A 187 0.82 -16.18 -2.00
N VAL A 188 1.48 -15.07 -1.73
CA VAL A 188 2.95 -14.96 -1.80
C VAL A 188 3.48 -14.35 -0.51
N LEU A 189 4.54 -14.93 0.02
CA LEU A 189 5.31 -14.38 1.13
C LEU A 189 6.60 -13.77 0.58
N GLN A 190 6.89 -12.54 0.97
CA GLN A 190 8.19 -11.93 0.76
C GLN A 190 8.83 -11.64 2.12
N MET A 191 10.06 -12.08 2.31
CA MET A 191 10.87 -11.75 3.48
C MET A 191 12.13 -11.04 3.04
N THR A 192 12.43 -9.92 3.70
CA THR A 192 13.63 -9.12 3.41
C THR A 192 14.39 -8.85 4.69
N ARG A 193 15.70 -9.15 4.71
CA ARG A 193 16.58 -8.80 5.82
C ARG A 193 16.96 -7.31 5.69
N ARG A 194 16.70 -6.52 6.75
CA ARG A 194 16.88 -5.06 6.72
C ARG A 194 18.33 -4.58 6.69
N SER A 195 19.25 -5.40 7.12
CA SER A 195 20.67 -5.05 7.17
C SER A 195 21.52 -6.31 6.98
N GLY A 196 22.57 -6.24 6.20
CA GLY A 196 23.49 -7.35 6.14
C GLY A 196 24.28 -7.57 4.86
N GLY A 197 24.42 -6.55 4.01
CA GLY A 197 25.32 -6.67 2.85
C GLY A 197 24.86 -7.72 1.83
N ASP A 198 25.81 -8.24 1.06
CA ASP A 198 25.59 -9.18 -0.06
C ASP A 198 25.41 -10.64 0.39
N GLU A 199 25.28 -10.90 1.68
CA GLU A 199 25.04 -12.27 2.14
C GLU A 199 23.66 -12.77 1.68
N PRO A 200 23.57 -14.01 1.19
CA PRO A 200 22.33 -14.60 0.74
C PRO A 200 21.33 -14.69 1.91
N PHE A 201 20.04 -14.64 1.56
CA PHE A 201 18.96 -14.76 2.55
C PHE A 201 19.05 -16.12 3.27
N ASP A 202 18.93 -16.11 4.59
CA ASP A 202 18.84 -17.32 5.39
C ASP A 202 17.44 -17.96 5.21
N THR A 203 17.38 -19.05 4.47
CA THR A 203 16.13 -19.77 4.20
C THR A 203 15.51 -20.40 5.44
N GLN A 204 16.32 -20.70 6.46
CA GLN A 204 15.82 -21.23 7.73
C GLN A 204 14.90 -20.23 8.43
N ALA A 205 15.20 -18.94 8.32
CA ALA A 205 14.34 -17.89 8.89
C ALA A 205 12.93 -17.91 8.30
N ALA A 206 12.77 -18.22 7.00
CA ALA A 206 11.46 -18.35 6.38
C ALA A 206 10.73 -19.63 6.79
N ILE A 207 11.44 -20.73 6.94
CA ILE A 207 10.90 -22.00 7.43
C ILE A 207 10.35 -21.80 8.85
N ASP A 208 11.15 -21.21 9.76
CA ASP A 208 10.75 -20.91 11.13
C ASP A 208 9.55 -19.95 11.20
N PHE A 209 9.51 -18.95 10.31
CA PHE A 209 8.36 -18.04 10.23
C PHE A 209 7.09 -18.78 9.82
N LEU A 210 7.19 -19.73 8.89
CA LEU A 210 6.06 -20.48 8.35
C LEU A 210 5.64 -21.67 9.23
N GLU A 211 6.43 -22.06 10.21
CA GLU A 211 6.16 -23.22 11.06
C GLU A 211 4.78 -23.18 11.76
N PRO A 212 4.33 -22.04 12.33
CA PRO A 212 3.03 -21.94 12.99
C PRO A 212 1.82 -21.98 12.05
N PHE A 213 2.04 -21.81 10.74
CA PHE A 213 0.97 -21.72 9.75
C PHE A 213 0.68 -23.07 9.08
N HIS A 214 -0.56 -23.31 8.74
CA HIS A 214 -0.97 -24.48 7.95
C HIS A 214 -0.81 -24.19 6.46
N VAL A 215 0.41 -24.33 5.95
CA VAL A 215 0.73 -24.02 4.56
C VAL A 215 0.03 -24.98 3.61
N GLY A 216 -0.88 -24.44 2.77
CA GLY A 216 -1.60 -25.17 1.72
C GLY A 216 -2.81 -25.99 2.18
N SER A 217 -3.30 -25.80 3.39
CA SER A 217 -4.63 -26.28 3.79
C SER A 217 -5.65 -25.16 3.63
N GLN A 218 -6.47 -25.19 2.57
CA GLN A 218 -7.78 -24.54 2.66
C GLN A 218 -8.71 -25.49 3.43
N ARG A 219 -9.37 -24.96 4.44
CA ARG A 219 -10.51 -25.63 5.08
C ARG A 219 -11.80 -25.24 4.39
#